data_5171f73f72989019f0693f8f916eb636
#
_entry.id   5171f73f72989019f0693f8f916eb636
#
_cell.length_a   1.000
_cell.length_b   1.000
_cell.length_c   1.000
_cell.angle_alpha   90.00
_cell.angle_beta   90.00
_cell.angle_gamma   90.00
#
_symmetry.space_group_name_H-M   'P 1'
#
loop_
_entity.id
_entity.type
_entity.pdbx_description
1 polymer ?
#
loop_
_entity_poly.entity_id
_entity_poly.type
_entity_poly.pdbx_seq_one_letter_code
_entity_poly.pdbx_strand_id
1 'polypeptide(L)'
;MRHIKLRGTYYDIGLDNGRLLVSEKIKGFPPKFSEQNLERSKAYEEEVQTYCPGLLDELRGMAEGCEVDYQALVAFELTPFRLKPSCLVFAIVAEHTKSGKALFVRNHEWMEEEAQYLANCTVHPSGKLASYGFTFLWPLLSRYGGINEAGLAISGATASFENSGPGVMLNIATRWILDNFKTTDQAVEFIMEIPKVWGINYLIIDKKGTIAKVEAHRQKTLVTYPAKGFDFVSITYESPEMQKLVPNETPQRLQMFETRKQFLSNWFQEKKGTITEQSIIDIMKVCDNQLHYHEKTPEGTFGTCWSWIVSPTSKQALISLGPPCKNEFKPYEIDYKFS
;
A
#
# COMPACT_ATOMS: atom_id res chain seq x y z
N MET A 1 1.09 -3.71 18.44
CA MET A 1 0.97 -4.26 17.09
C MET A 1 1.93 -5.43 16.97
N ARG A 2 1.53 -6.48 16.28
CA ARG A 2 2.38 -7.63 16.01
C ARG A 2 3.44 -7.24 14.98
N HIS A 3 4.68 -7.74 15.15
CA HIS A 3 5.76 -7.58 14.19
C HIS A 3 6.18 -8.96 13.68
N ILE A 4 5.98 -9.18 12.38
CA ILE A 4 6.37 -10.40 11.67
C ILE A 4 7.77 -10.16 11.08
N LYS A 5 8.75 -11.03 11.39
CA LYS A 5 10.09 -10.97 10.81
C LYS A 5 10.40 -12.28 10.12
N LEU A 6 10.49 -12.26 8.78
CA LEU A 6 10.75 -13.44 7.97
C LEU A 6 11.89 -13.19 6.96
N ARG A 7 12.73 -14.20 6.78
CA ARG A 7 13.82 -14.20 5.80
C ARG A 7 14.01 -15.59 5.19
N GLY A 8 14.63 -15.67 4.05
CA GLY A 8 14.90 -16.92 3.33
C GLY A 8 14.57 -16.77 1.86
N THR A 9 14.44 -17.87 1.14
CA THR A 9 13.86 -17.81 -0.20
C THR A 9 12.41 -17.30 -0.13
N TYR A 10 11.85 -16.90 -1.24
CA TYR A 10 10.41 -16.55 -1.26
C TYR A 10 9.54 -17.70 -0.74
N TYR A 11 9.88 -18.92 -1.13
CA TYR A 11 9.17 -20.11 -0.65
C TYR A 11 9.27 -20.29 0.88
N ASP A 12 10.47 -20.14 1.47
CA ASP A 12 10.66 -20.25 2.93
C ASP A 12 9.84 -19.18 3.68
N ILE A 13 9.84 -17.94 3.18
CA ILE A 13 9.05 -16.84 3.74
C ILE A 13 7.57 -17.19 3.70
N GLY A 14 7.08 -17.70 2.58
CA GLY A 14 5.70 -18.15 2.43
C GLY A 14 5.35 -19.27 3.40
N LEU A 15 6.18 -20.29 3.50
CA LEU A 15 6.00 -21.46 4.38
C LEU A 15 5.88 -21.03 5.86
N ASP A 16 6.79 -20.17 6.32
CA ASP A 16 6.80 -19.70 7.69
C ASP A 16 5.62 -18.76 7.98
N ASN A 17 5.25 -17.90 7.03
CA ASN A 17 4.06 -17.06 7.15
C ASN A 17 2.78 -17.91 7.19
N GLY A 18 2.68 -18.93 6.36
CA GLY A 18 1.55 -19.87 6.37
C GLY A 18 1.37 -20.57 7.71
N ARG A 19 2.45 -21.09 8.29
CA ARG A 19 2.45 -21.69 9.63
C ARG A 19 2.00 -20.71 10.69
N LEU A 20 2.45 -19.45 10.59
CA LEU A 20 2.01 -18.38 11.50
C LEU A 20 0.50 -18.16 11.38
N LEU A 21 -0.05 -18.06 10.18
CA LEU A 21 -1.48 -17.83 9.96
C LEU A 21 -2.36 -18.95 10.55
N VAL A 22 -1.93 -20.20 10.42
CA VAL A 22 -2.61 -21.36 11.05
C VAL A 22 -2.61 -21.21 12.58
N SER A 23 -1.47 -20.84 13.16
CA SER A 23 -1.37 -20.67 14.63
C SER A 23 -2.29 -19.56 15.16
N GLU A 24 -2.59 -18.55 14.34
CA GLU A 24 -3.45 -17.41 14.69
C GLU A 24 -4.94 -17.69 14.53
N LYS A 25 -5.33 -18.81 13.93
CA LYS A 25 -6.73 -19.22 13.72
C LYS A 25 -7.60 -18.14 13.09
N ILE A 26 -7.11 -17.50 12.02
CA ILE A 26 -7.81 -16.39 11.37
C ILE A 26 -9.14 -16.87 10.81
N LYS A 27 -10.23 -16.28 11.28
CA LYS A 27 -11.58 -16.63 10.87
C LYS A 27 -11.81 -16.34 9.38
N GLY A 28 -12.29 -17.36 8.65
CA GLY A 28 -12.67 -17.21 7.25
C GLY A 28 -11.49 -17.30 6.26
N PHE A 29 -10.29 -17.66 6.73
CA PHE A 29 -9.15 -17.93 5.87
C PHE A 29 -8.88 -19.44 5.74
N PRO A 30 -8.58 -19.96 4.54
CA PRO A 30 -8.73 -19.30 3.24
C PRO A 30 -10.21 -19.20 2.84
N PRO A 31 -10.59 -18.17 2.05
CA PRO A 31 -11.95 -18.09 1.53
C PRO A 31 -12.19 -19.20 0.49
N LYS A 32 -13.45 -19.65 0.39
CA LYS A 32 -13.84 -20.61 -0.62
C LYS A 32 -14.17 -19.91 -1.93
N PHE A 33 -13.66 -20.43 -3.02
CA PHE A 33 -13.90 -19.94 -4.37
C PHE A 33 -14.67 -20.96 -5.22
N SER A 34 -15.48 -20.48 -6.17
CA SER A 34 -16.07 -21.32 -7.20
C SER A 34 -15.01 -21.78 -8.20
N GLU A 35 -15.23 -22.91 -8.89
CA GLU A 35 -14.34 -23.39 -9.95
C GLU A 35 -14.11 -22.31 -11.02
N GLN A 36 -15.13 -21.53 -11.37
CA GLN A 36 -15.00 -20.43 -12.32
C GLN A 36 -14.04 -19.34 -11.84
N ASN A 37 -14.04 -19.02 -10.54
CA ASN A 37 -13.11 -18.04 -9.98
C ASN A 37 -11.68 -18.59 -9.95
N LEU A 38 -11.50 -19.85 -9.62
CA LEU A 38 -10.19 -20.53 -9.67
C LEU A 38 -9.64 -20.55 -11.10
N GLU A 39 -10.46 -20.93 -12.09
CA GLU A 39 -10.04 -20.91 -13.49
C GLU A 39 -9.67 -19.49 -13.97
N ARG A 40 -10.50 -18.51 -13.62
CA ARG A 40 -10.23 -17.10 -13.95
C ARG A 40 -8.92 -16.59 -13.35
N SER A 41 -8.53 -17.05 -12.17
CA SER A 41 -7.32 -16.60 -11.49
C SER A 41 -6.03 -16.98 -12.20
N LYS A 42 -6.05 -18.01 -13.05
CA LYS A 42 -4.88 -18.46 -13.83
C LYS A 42 -4.33 -17.37 -14.75
N ALA A 43 -5.20 -16.59 -15.37
CA ALA A 43 -4.76 -15.48 -16.24
C ALA A 43 -4.03 -14.38 -15.46
N TYR A 44 -4.36 -14.19 -14.18
CA TYR A 44 -3.61 -13.26 -13.30
C TYR A 44 -2.29 -13.87 -12.84
N GLU A 45 -2.28 -15.19 -12.59
CA GLU A 45 -1.05 -15.92 -12.23
C GLU A 45 -0.01 -15.84 -13.35
N GLU A 46 -0.41 -15.98 -14.61
CA GLU A 46 0.46 -15.85 -15.79
C GLU A 46 1.15 -14.48 -15.84
N GLU A 47 0.43 -13.41 -15.54
CA GLU A 47 1.00 -12.06 -15.48
C GLU A 47 2.01 -11.92 -14.33
N VAL A 48 1.67 -12.45 -13.14
CA VAL A 48 2.58 -12.42 -12.00
C VAL A 48 3.79 -13.33 -12.25
N GLN A 49 3.63 -14.48 -12.93
CA GLN A 49 4.73 -15.35 -13.35
C GLN A 49 5.72 -14.61 -14.26
N THR A 50 5.21 -13.74 -15.12
CA THR A 50 6.03 -12.96 -16.06
C THR A 50 6.82 -11.86 -15.35
N TYR A 51 6.18 -11.09 -14.48
CA TYR A 51 6.74 -9.85 -13.91
C TYR A 51 7.26 -9.98 -12.47
N CYS A 52 6.70 -10.89 -11.67
CA CYS A 52 6.98 -11.03 -10.23
C CYS A 52 7.07 -12.50 -9.80
N PRO A 53 7.82 -13.38 -10.50
CA PRO A 53 7.76 -14.84 -10.31
C PRO A 53 8.05 -15.29 -8.88
N GLY A 54 8.95 -14.64 -8.16
CA GLY A 54 9.28 -14.98 -6.78
C GLY A 54 8.07 -14.91 -5.82
N LEU A 55 7.11 -14.04 -6.09
CA LEU A 55 5.92 -13.94 -5.24
C LEU A 55 4.96 -15.12 -5.43
N LEU A 56 5.01 -15.82 -6.56
CA LEU A 56 4.31 -17.10 -6.72
C LEU A 56 4.97 -18.20 -5.89
N ASP A 57 6.29 -18.19 -5.76
CA ASP A 57 6.99 -19.13 -4.87
C ASP A 57 6.64 -18.85 -3.41
N GLU A 58 6.49 -17.59 -3.01
CA GLU A 58 5.99 -17.24 -1.68
C GLU A 58 4.55 -17.77 -1.46
N LEU A 59 3.66 -17.65 -2.45
CA LEU A 59 2.31 -18.22 -2.36
C LEU A 59 2.32 -19.76 -2.31
N ARG A 60 3.24 -20.45 -3.03
CA ARG A 60 3.39 -21.91 -2.95
C ARG A 60 3.82 -22.35 -1.55
N GLY A 61 4.85 -21.69 -0.99
CA GLY A 61 5.29 -21.97 0.37
C GLY A 61 4.16 -21.72 1.38
N MET A 62 3.41 -20.63 1.22
CA MET A 62 2.28 -20.32 2.08
C MET A 62 1.16 -21.36 1.99
N ALA A 63 0.83 -21.84 0.79
CA ALA A 63 -0.17 -22.89 0.59
C ALA A 63 0.20 -24.16 1.37
N GLU A 64 1.48 -24.55 1.32
CA GLU A 64 1.99 -25.68 2.11
C GLU A 64 1.94 -25.38 3.59
N GLY A 65 2.40 -24.20 4.04
CA GLY A 65 2.40 -23.81 5.44
C GLY A 65 1.02 -23.72 6.08
N CYS A 66 -0.01 -23.36 5.30
CA CYS A 66 -1.41 -23.30 5.72
C CYS A 66 -2.16 -24.62 5.50
N GLU A 67 -1.60 -25.59 4.78
CA GLU A 67 -2.26 -26.82 4.34
C GLU A 67 -3.54 -26.52 3.51
N VAL A 68 -3.45 -25.53 2.59
CA VAL A 68 -4.57 -25.09 1.74
C VAL A 68 -4.23 -25.26 0.26
N ASP A 69 -5.27 -25.26 -0.56
CA ASP A 69 -5.09 -25.32 -2.02
C ASP A 69 -4.38 -24.07 -2.53
N TYR A 70 -3.31 -24.26 -3.30
CA TYR A 70 -2.52 -23.17 -3.89
C TYR A 70 -3.36 -22.25 -4.77
N GLN A 71 -4.24 -22.85 -5.62
CA GLN A 71 -5.05 -22.04 -6.53
C GLN A 71 -6.07 -21.19 -5.79
N ALA A 72 -6.52 -21.62 -4.60
CA ALA A 72 -7.37 -20.81 -3.74
C ALA A 72 -6.62 -19.56 -3.21
N LEU A 73 -5.32 -19.68 -2.86
CA LEU A 73 -4.50 -18.52 -2.50
C LEU A 73 -4.23 -17.62 -3.69
N VAL A 74 -3.96 -18.17 -4.87
CA VAL A 74 -3.81 -17.40 -6.11
C VAL A 74 -5.08 -16.59 -6.38
N ALA A 75 -6.25 -17.23 -6.33
CA ALA A 75 -7.52 -16.54 -6.52
C ALA A 75 -7.73 -15.44 -5.48
N PHE A 76 -7.35 -15.67 -4.24
CA PHE A 76 -7.46 -14.69 -3.16
C PHE A 76 -6.52 -13.49 -3.34
N GLU A 77 -5.25 -13.72 -3.65
CA GLU A 77 -4.23 -12.67 -3.68
C GLU A 77 -4.15 -11.92 -5.00
N LEU A 78 -4.47 -12.57 -6.12
CA LEU A 78 -4.20 -12.02 -7.44
C LEU A 78 -5.45 -11.50 -8.16
N THR A 79 -6.67 -11.81 -7.66
CA THR A 79 -7.90 -11.35 -8.30
C THR A 79 -8.56 -10.17 -7.59
N PRO A 80 -9.29 -9.30 -8.31
CA PRO A 80 -9.91 -8.13 -7.75
C PRO A 80 -10.95 -8.42 -6.66
N PHE A 81 -10.87 -7.67 -5.56
CA PHE A 81 -11.95 -7.56 -4.58
C PHE A 81 -12.99 -6.53 -5.01
N ARG A 82 -14.23 -6.64 -4.50
CA ARG A 82 -15.31 -5.70 -4.83
C ARG A 82 -15.37 -4.48 -3.91
N LEU A 83 -14.55 -4.40 -2.86
CA LEU A 83 -14.53 -3.25 -1.96
C LEU A 83 -13.73 -2.09 -2.56
N LYS A 84 -14.24 -0.87 -2.43
CA LYS A 84 -13.59 0.37 -2.92
C LYS A 84 -12.81 1.03 -1.79
N PRO A 85 -11.54 0.68 -1.56
CA PRO A 85 -10.71 1.37 -0.56
C PRO A 85 -10.53 2.84 -0.94
N SER A 86 -10.41 3.68 0.07
CA SER A 86 -10.36 5.15 -0.07
C SER A 86 -9.08 5.71 0.54
N CYS A 87 -7.94 5.10 0.30
CA CYS A 87 -6.66 5.47 0.91
C CYS A 87 -6.19 6.88 0.55
N LEU A 88 -5.36 7.44 1.42
CA LEU A 88 -4.62 8.67 1.18
C LEU A 88 -3.14 8.42 1.43
N VAL A 89 -2.28 8.86 0.49
CA VAL A 89 -0.82 8.84 0.63
C VAL A 89 -0.28 10.19 0.22
N PHE A 90 0.67 10.76 0.98
CA PHE A 90 1.39 11.96 0.57
C PHE A 90 2.87 11.90 0.95
N ALA A 91 3.68 12.65 0.21
CA ALA A 91 5.13 12.71 0.39
C ALA A 91 5.63 14.14 0.38
N ILE A 92 6.67 14.42 1.19
CA ILE A 92 7.26 15.74 1.38
C ILE A 92 8.77 15.60 1.35
N VAL A 93 9.46 16.41 0.54
CA VAL A 93 10.93 16.42 0.51
C VAL A 93 11.53 17.05 1.77
N ALA A 94 12.80 16.75 2.04
CA ALA A 94 13.54 17.17 3.23
C ALA A 94 13.57 18.70 3.44
N GLU A 95 13.68 19.47 2.36
CA GLU A 95 13.79 20.95 2.42
C GLU A 95 12.53 21.64 3.00
N HIS A 96 11.39 20.95 3.01
CA HIS A 96 10.14 21.48 3.53
C HIS A 96 9.82 21.03 4.97
N THR A 97 10.69 20.22 5.55
CA THR A 97 10.53 19.73 6.91
C THR A 97 11.53 20.37 7.86
N LYS A 98 11.13 20.60 9.11
CA LYS A 98 11.99 21.16 10.15
C LYS A 98 13.15 20.22 10.52
N SER A 99 12.96 18.92 10.38
CA SER A 99 13.94 17.89 10.69
C SER A 99 14.99 17.69 9.58
N GLY A 100 14.80 18.29 8.40
CA GLY A 100 15.63 18.04 7.21
C GLY A 100 15.53 16.60 6.69
N LYS A 101 14.43 15.88 7.01
CA LYS A 101 14.16 14.52 6.54
C LYS A 101 12.93 14.52 5.64
N ALA A 102 13.01 13.84 4.52
CA ALA A 102 11.81 13.58 3.72
C ALA A 102 10.81 12.73 4.50
N LEU A 103 9.51 12.97 4.29
CA LEU A 103 8.43 12.25 4.98
C LEU A 103 7.50 11.60 3.98
N PHE A 104 7.07 10.38 4.30
CA PHE A 104 6.10 9.59 3.55
C PHE A 104 4.99 9.17 4.48
N VAL A 105 3.76 9.48 4.12
CA VAL A 105 2.60 9.38 5.01
C VAL A 105 1.48 8.62 4.33
N ARG A 106 0.75 7.79 5.10
CA ARG A 106 -0.43 7.08 4.61
C ARG A 106 -1.53 7.01 5.64
N ASN A 107 -2.77 7.18 5.17
CA ASN A 107 -3.98 6.65 5.79
C ASN A 107 -4.43 5.41 5.01
N HIS A 108 -4.66 4.32 5.72
CA HIS A 108 -5.25 3.13 5.15
C HIS A 108 -6.72 3.04 5.53
N GLU A 109 -7.58 3.05 4.54
CA GLU A 109 -9.02 3.03 4.72
C GLU A 109 -9.55 1.65 4.32
N TRP A 110 -10.19 1.00 5.28
CA TRP A 110 -10.72 -0.36 5.19
C TRP A 110 -11.79 -0.59 6.26
N MET A 111 -12.24 -1.84 6.45
CA MET A 111 -13.14 -2.20 7.55
C MET A 111 -12.38 -2.07 8.88
N GLU A 112 -12.89 -1.22 9.80
CA GLU A 112 -12.21 -0.95 11.09
C GLU A 112 -12.08 -2.20 11.95
N GLU A 113 -13.03 -3.13 11.84
CA GLU A 113 -13.04 -4.39 12.56
C GLU A 113 -11.85 -5.29 12.19
N GLU A 114 -11.29 -5.13 10.99
CA GLU A 114 -10.13 -5.88 10.53
C GLU A 114 -8.80 -5.31 11.05
N ALA A 115 -8.80 -4.12 11.64
CA ALA A 115 -7.59 -3.52 12.23
C ALA A 115 -6.94 -4.42 13.31
N GLN A 116 -7.70 -5.31 13.95
CA GLN A 116 -7.18 -6.31 14.89
C GLN A 116 -6.16 -7.28 14.26
N TYR A 117 -6.24 -7.49 12.94
CA TYR A 117 -5.33 -8.36 12.19
C TYR A 117 -4.13 -7.62 11.60
N LEU A 118 -4.04 -6.31 11.80
CA LEU A 118 -2.93 -5.53 11.28
C LEU A 118 -1.61 -5.92 11.94
N ALA A 119 -0.59 -6.12 11.12
CA ALA A 119 0.78 -6.35 11.54
C ALA A 119 1.74 -5.48 10.74
N ASN A 120 2.81 -5.03 11.37
CA ASN A 120 3.98 -4.61 10.64
C ASN A 120 4.84 -5.84 10.32
N CYS A 121 5.61 -5.76 9.26
CA CYS A 121 6.46 -6.86 8.85
C CYS A 121 7.82 -6.36 8.37
N THR A 122 8.87 -7.10 8.73
CA THR A 122 10.19 -7.00 8.12
C THR A 122 10.42 -8.26 7.31
N VAL A 123 10.68 -8.10 6.02
CA VAL A 123 10.87 -9.22 5.09
C VAL A 123 12.20 -9.08 4.38
N HIS A 124 12.95 -10.17 4.25
CA HIS A 124 14.24 -10.17 3.57
C HIS A 124 14.37 -11.43 2.69
N PRO A 125 13.89 -11.40 1.44
CA PRO A 125 14.10 -12.49 0.52
C PRO A 125 15.59 -12.63 0.18
N SER A 126 16.06 -13.86 0.04
CA SER A 126 17.45 -14.16 -0.25
C SER A 126 17.94 -13.48 -1.54
N GLY A 127 19.02 -12.69 -1.42
CA GLY A 127 19.59 -11.94 -2.54
C GLY A 127 18.78 -10.72 -2.98
N LYS A 128 17.81 -10.29 -2.18
CA LYS A 128 16.95 -9.12 -2.41
C LYS A 128 17.14 -8.08 -1.30
N LEU A 129 16.46 -6.95 -1.42
CA LEU A 129 16.46 -5.91 -0.40
C LEU A 129 15.53 -6.30 0.77
N ALA A 130 15.97 -6.01 1.98
CA ALA A 130 15.09 -6.10 3.13
C ALA A 130 14.09 -4.93 3.11
N SER A 131 12.83 -5.20 3.48
CA SER A 131 11.78 -4.20 3.54
C SER A 131 11.01 -4.24 4.87
N TYR A 132 10.52 -3.07 5.28
CA TYR A 132 9.59 -2.90 6.38
C TYR A 132 8.27 -2.36 5.84
N GLY A 133 7.18 -3.02 6.16
CA GLY A 133 5.87 -2.66 5.62
C GLY A 133 4.72 -3.12 6.47
N PHE A 134 3.53 -3.12 5.89
CA PHE A 134 2.29 -3.46 6.54
C PHE A 134 1.54 -4.55 5.79
N THR A 135 0.90 -5.41 6.57
CA THR A 135 -0.04 -6.42 6.09
C THR A 135 -1.18 -6.54 7.10
N PHE A 136 -2.30 -7.09 6.69
CA PHE A 136 -3.11 -7.85 7.64
C PHE A 136 -2.44 -9.21 7.87
N LEU A 137 -2.84 -9.94 8.91
CA LEU A 137 -2.43 -11.34 9.10
C LEU A 137 -3.09 -12.20 8.00
N TRP A 138 -2.73 -11.96 6.77
CA TRP A 138 -3.23 -12.60 5.56
C TRP A 138 -2.03 -12.85 4.65
N PRO A 139 -2.26 -13.34 3.43
CA PRO A 139 -1.18 -13.79 2.59
C PRO A 139 -0.03 -12.80 2.47
N LEU A 140 0.28 -12.23 1.40
CA LEU A 140 1.56 -11.55 1.16
C LEU A 140 1.91 -10.44 2.16
N LEU A 141 3.14 -10.46 2.65
CA LEU A 141 3.71 -9.44 3.54
C LEU A 141 4.02 -8.15 2.77
N SER A 142 4.06 -6.99 3.47
CA SER A 142 4.32 -5.66 2.90
C SER A 142 3.37 -5.24 1.76
N ARG A 143 2.21 -5.85 1.67
CA ARG A 143 1.24 -5.69 0.58
C ARG A 143 0.65 -4.28 0.43
N TYR A 144 0.67 -3.47 1.47
CA TYR A 144 0.07 -2.12 1.46
C TYR A 144 1.10 -1.02 1.31
N GLY A 145 2.32 -1.38 0.96
CA GLY A 145 3.44 -0.47 0.89
C GLY A 145 4.36 -0.58 2.08
N GLY A 146 5.44 0.13 1.99
CA GLY A 146 6.51 0.06 2.95
C GLY A 146 7.69 0.90 2.55
N ILE A 147 8.80 0.61 3.20
CA ILE A 147 10.10 1.17 2.91
C ILE A 147 11.14 0.05 2.91
N ASN A 148 12.09 0.09 1.97
CA ASN A 148 13.18 -0.86 1.95
C ASN A 148 14.50 -0.28 2.51
N GLU A 149 15.48 -1.14 2.73
CA GLU A 149 16.78 -0.76 3.30
C GLU A 149 17.59 0.21 2.42
N ALA A 150 17.27 0.33 1.13
CA ALA A 150 17.86 1.33 0.25
C ALA A 150 17.24 2.72 0.44
N GLY A 151 16.14 2.83 1.20
CA GLY A 151 15.40 4.07 1.44
C GLY A 151 14.41 4.41 0.34
N LEU A 152 13.89 3.43 -0.39
CA LEU A 152 12.76 3.59 -1.29
C LEU A 152 11.47 3.32 -0.51
N ALA A 153 10.57 4.30 -0.46
CA ALA A 153 9.22 4.15 0.10
C ALA A 153 8.18 4.22 -1.01
N ILE A 154 7.21 3.31 -0.96
CA ILE A 154 6.12 3.23 -1.93
C ILE A 154 4.82 2.85 -1.24
N SER A 155 3.73 3.41 -1.72
CA SER A 155 2.38 2.98 -1.42
C SER A 155 1.43 3.44 -2.52
N GLY A 156 0.14 3.10 -2.42
CA GLY A 156 -0.82 3.53 -3.41
C GLY A 156 -2.25 3.55 -2.88
N ALA A 157 -3.13 4.08 -3.72
CA ALA A 157 -4.55 4.14 -3.52
C ALA A 157 -5.29 3.63 -4.76
N THR A 158 -6.38 2.90 -4.57
CA THR A 158 -7.23 2.48 -5.68
C THR A 158 -7.97 3.68 -6.26
N ALA A 159 -7.77 3.94 -7.55
CA ALA A 159 -8.45 5.02 -8.26
C ALA A 159 -9.80 4.55 -8.85
N SER A 160 -9.84 3.37 -9.46
CA SER A 160 -11.06 2.84 -10.06
C SER A 160 -10.99 1.31 -10.22
N PHE A 161 -12.15 0.66 -10.19
CA PHE A 161 -12.31 -0.76 -10.55
C PHE A 161 -12.88 -0.96 -11.97
N GLU A 162 -13.14 0.12 -12.68
CA GLU A 162 -13.64 0.02 -14.05
C GLU A 162 -12.61 -0.66 -14.95
N ASN A 163 -13.10 -1.49 -15.87
CA ASN A 163 -12.28 -2.22 -16.82
C ASN A 163 -11.21 -3.13 -16.18
N SER A 164 -11.48 -3.68 -15.00
CA SER A 164 -10.55 -4.62 -14.35
C SER A 164 -10.36 -5.91 -15.19
N GLY A 165 -9.16 -6.45 -15.14
CA GLY A 165 -8.81 -7.70 -15.84
C GLY A 165 -7.41 -8.19 -15.45
N PRO A 166 -6.90 -9.27 -16.08
CA PRO A 166 -5.57 -9.82 -15.77
C PRO A 166 -4.46 -8.77 -15.78
N GLY A 167 -3.54 -8.88 -14.84
CA GLY A 167 -2.45 -7.95 -14.63
C GLY A 167 -1.84 -8.11 -13.23
N VAL A 168 -0.93 -7.21 -12.88
CA VAL A 168 -0.24 -7.18 -11.59
C VAL A 168 -0.98 -6.24 -10.64
N MET A 169 -1.44 -6.77 -9.50
CA MET A 169 -2.14 -5.99 -8.49
C MET A 169 -1.21 -5.05 -7.71
N LEU A 170 -1.79 -4.02 -7.08
CA LEU A 170 -1.06 -3.07 -6.21
C LEU A 170 -0.20 -3.77 -5.16
N ASN A 171 -0.77 -4.75 -4.44
CA ASN A 171 -0.07 -5.49 -3.39
C ASN A 171 1.14 -6.28 -3.93
N ILE A 172 1.02 -6.89 -5.10
CA ILE A 172 2.09 -7.61 -5.79
C ILE A 172 3.16 -6.63 -6.27
N ALA A 173 2.78 -5.60 -7.02
CA ALA A 173 3.70 -4.60 -7.54
C ALA A 173 4.49 -3.90 -6.42
N THR A 174 3.81 -3.48 -5.35
CA THR A 174 4.42 -2.78 -4.22
C THR A 174 5.46 -3.65 -3.52
N ARG A 175 5.10 -4.92 -3.24
CA ARG A 175 6.04 -5.86 -2.62
C ARG A 175 7.23 -6.14 -3.53
N TRP A 176 7.01 -6.40 -4.81
CA TRP A 176 8.09 -6.64 -5.76
C TRP A 176 9.06 -5.46 -5.90
N ILE A 177 8.51 -4.24 -5.92
CA ILE A 177 9.29 -3.00 -5.96
C ILE A 177 10.17 -2.89 -4.71
N LEU A 178 9.62 -3.12 -3.53
CA LEU A 178 10.39 -3.06 -2.28
C LEU A 178 11.52 -4.08 -2.22
N ASP A 179 11.34 -5.26 -2.80
CA ASP A 179 12.34 -6.32 -2.81
C ASP A 179 13.47 -6.07 -3.83
N ASN A 180 13.21 -5.33 -4.92
CA ASN A 180 14.12 -5.32 -6.08
C ASN A 180 14.70 -3.95 -6.45
N PHE A 181 14.07 -2.82 -6.09
CA PHE A 181 14.46 -1.50 -6.59
C PHE A 181 14.90 -0.56 -5.48
N LYS A 182 15.83 0.34 -5.84
CA LYS A 182 16.48 1.25 -4.88
C LYS A 182 16.08 2.71 -5.06
N THR A 183 15.54 3.07 -6.23
CA THR A 183 15.25 4.45 -6.61
C THR A 183 13.83 4.59 -7.14
N THR A 184 13.31 5.81 -7.04
CA THR A 184 12.01 6.18 -7.60
C THR A 184 11.92 5.87 -9.08
N ASP A 185 12.96 6.18 -9.87
CA ASP A 185 12.95 5.96 -11.31
C ASP A 185 12.84 4.47 -11.67
N GLN A 186 13.59 3.60 -10.99
CA GLN A 186 13.48 2.15 -11.18
C GLN A 186 12.08 1.61 -10.89
N ALA A 187 11.45 2.12 -9.82
CA ALA A 187 10.08 1.73 -9.47
C ALA A 187 9.07 2.23 -10.52
N VAL A 188 9.27 3.45 -11.04
CA VAL A 188 8.44 4.03 -12.10
C VAL A 188 8.56 3.21 -13.39
N GLU A 189 9.76 2.89 -13.84
CA GLU A 189 10.02 2.05 -15.02
C GLU A 189 9.26 0.73 -14.91
N PHE A 190 9.38 0.03 -13.79
CA PHE A 190 8.65 -1.21 -13.56
C PHE A 190 7.12 -1.02 -13.60
N ILE A 191 6.58 0.03 -12.94
CA ILE A 191 5.14 0.29 -13.00
C ILE A 191 4.70 0.61 -14.44
N MET A 192 5.52 1.26 -15.25
CA MET A 192 5.20 1.53 -16.66
C MET A 192 5.07 0.24 -17.47
N GLU A 193 5.91 -0.75 -17.19
CA GLU A 193 5.97 -2.03 -17.91
C GLU A 193 4.81 -2.98 -17.58
N ILE A 194 4.46 -3.14 -16.30
CA ILE A 194 3.49 -4.14 -15.90
C ILE A 194 2.08 -3.84 -16.39
N PRO A 195 1.27 -4.86 -16.77
CA PRO A 195 -0.17 -4.70 -16.98
C PRO A 195 -0.86 -4.47 -15.64
N LYS A 196 -1.85 -3.56 -15.59
CA LYS A 196 -2.59 -3.21 -14.38
C LYS A 196 -3.89 -4.01 -14.30
N VAL A 197 -4.23 -4.46 -13.10
CA VAL A 197 -5.50 -5.15 -12.85
C VAL A 197 -6.68 -4.16 -12.94
N TRP A 198 -6.50 -2.97 -12.36
CA TRP A 198 -7.47 -1.86 -12.34
C TRP A 198 -6.75 -0.51 -12.25
N GLY A 199 -7.51 0.57 -12.01
CA GLY A 199 -6.97 1.91 -11.83
C GLY A 199 -6.33 2.11 -10.46
N ILE A 200 -5.05 2.46 -10.42
CA ILE A 200 -4.23 2.64 -9.21
C ILE A 200 -3.46 3.93 -9.31
N ASN A 201 -3.40 4.66 -8.19
CA ASN A 201 -2.47 5.76 -7.99
C ASN A 201 -1.33 5.29 -7.10
N TYR A 202 -0.08 5.34 -7.56
CA TYR A 202 1.11 5.09 -6.75
C TYR A 202 1.76 6.41 -6.37
N LEU A 203 2.28 6.48 -5.15
CA LEU A 203 3.20 7.52 -4.72
C LEU A 203 4.48 6.85 -4.24
N ILE A 204 5.62 7.40 -4.69
CA ILE A 204 6.94 6.84 -4.47
C ILE A 204 7.87 7.97 -4.04
N ILE A 205 8.76 7.70 -3.09
CA ILE A 205 9.85 8.60 -2.73
C ILE A 205 11.09 7.78 -2.37
N ASP A 206 12.26 8.24 -2.76
CA ASP A 206 13.52 7.62 -2.37
C ASP A 206 14.34 8.50 -1.40
N LYS A 207 15.48 7.97 -0.94
CA LYS A 207 16.37 8.66 0.00
C LYS A 207 16.97 9.97 -0.54
N LYS A 208 16.93 10.19 -1.86
CA LYS A 208 17.39 11.44 -2.49
C LYS A 208 16.28 12.50 -2.48
N GLY A 209 15.06 12.13 -2.09
CA GLY A 209 13.89 13.00 -2.11
C GLY A 209 13.19 13.07 -3.47
N THR A 210 13.54 12.19 -4.41
CA THR A 210 12.81 12.10 -5.68
C THR A 210 11.42 11.57 -5.43
N ILE A 211 10.39 12.39 -5.67
CA ILE A 211 8.98 11.98 -5.58
C ILE A 211 8.47 11.72 -6.98
N ALA A 212 7.73 10.62 -7.16
CA ALA A 212 6.92 10.36 -8.35
C ALA A 212 5.49 9.99 -7.97
N LYS A 213 4.53 10.60 -8.63
CA LYS A 213 3.13 10.20 -8.67
C LYS A 213 2.87 9.46 -9.98
N VAL A 214 2.30 8.26 -9.88
CA VAL A 214 1.98 7.44 -11.04
C VAL A 214 0.48 7.14 -11.03
N GLU A 215 -0.25 7.75 -11.93
CA GLU A 215 -1.65 7.45 -12.20
C GLU A 215 -1.68 6.31 -13.23
N ALA A 216 -1.97 5.10 -12.78
CA ALA A 216 -1.89 3.90 -13.59
C ALA A 216 -3.28 3.32 -13.87
N HIS A 217 -3.61 3.13 -15.14
CA HIS A 217 -4.79 2.47 -15.64
C HIS A 217 -4.38 1.41 -16.67
N ARG A 218 -5.25 0.43 -16.94
CA ARG A 218 -4.97 -0.62 -17.94
C ARG A 218 -4.63 -0.08 -19.34
N GLN A 219 -5.22 1.03 -19.72
CA GLN A 219 -5.06 1.64 -21.04
C GLN A 219 -3.94 2.68 -21.10
N LYS A 220 -3.58 3.27 -19.95
CA LYS A 220 -2.64 4.39 -19.90
C LYS A 220 -1.99 4.49 -18.52
N THR A 221 -0.75 4.91 -18.50
CA THR A 221 -0.05 5.30 -17.27
C THR A 221 0.52 6.71 -17.47
N LEU A 222 0.27 7.58 -16.49
CA LEU A 222 0.82 8.94 -16.46
C LEU A 222 1.74 9.08 -15.25
N VAL A 223 2.93 9.62 -15.46
CA VAL A 223 3.93 9.86 -14.41
C VAL A 223 4.13 11.36 -14.23
N THR A 224 4.13 11.82 -12.99
CA THR A 224 4.39 13.21 -12.63
C THR A 224 5.47 13.27 -11.55
N TYR A 225 6.49 14.09 -11.77
CA TYR A 225 7.51 14.44 -10.79
C TYR A 225 7.21 15.85 -10.27
N PRO A 226 6.75 16.01 -9.01
CA PRO A 226 6.25 17.29 -8.52
C PRO A 226 7.40 18.28 -8.27
N ALA A 227 7.41 19.38 -9.02
CA ALA A 227 8.41 20.45 -8.84
C ALA A 227 8.34 21.15 -7.47
N LYS A 228 7.21 21.00 -6.76
CA LYS A 228 6.98 21.61 -5.44
C LYS A 228 7.62 20.86 -4.27
N GLY A 229 8.20 19.67 -4.50
CA GLY A 229 8.71 18.81 -3.42
C GLY A 229 7.61 18.24 -2.50
N PHE A 230 6.38 18.21 -2.97
CA PHE A 230 5.20 17.65 -2.30
C PHE A 230 4.22 17.13 -3.34
N ASP A 231 3.65 15.96 -3.07
CA ASP A 231 2.49 15.45 -3.82
C ASP A 231 1.70 14.45 -2.97
N PHE A 232 0.50 14.14 -3.44
CA PHE A 232 -0.37 13.17 -2.81
C PHE A 232 -1.12 12.32 -3.85
N VAL A 233 -1.59 11.16 -3.43
CA VAL A 233 -2.53 10.31 -4.19
C VAL A 233 -3.68 9.89 -3.29
N SER A 234 -4.85 9.75 -3.88
CA SER A 234 -6.06 9.37 -3.17
C SER A 234 -6.98 8.56 -4.11
N ILE A 235 -8.24 8.61 -3.86
CA ILE A 235 -9.35 7.73 -4.31
C ILE A 235 -9.74 7.84 -5.80
N THR A 236 -9.21 8.82 -6.52
CA THR A 236 -9.46 8.98 -7.96
C THR A 236 -8.23 9.59 -8.64
N TYR A 237 -8.23 9.69 -9.95
CA TYR A 237 -7.19 10.37 -10.72
C TYR A 237 -7.30 11.88 -10.59
N GLU A 238 -6.14 12.54 -10.58
CA GLU A 238 -6.07 14.00 -10.56
C GLU A 238 -6.05 14.57 -11.98
N SER A 239 -5.36 13.91 -12.91
CA SER A 239 -5.19 14.43 -14.26
C SER A 239 -6.47 14.27 -15.10
N PRO A 240 -6.89 15.32 -15.83
CA PRO A 240 -8.12 15.28 -16.65
C PRO A 240 -8.12 14.17 -17.70
N GLU A 241 -6.96 13.80 -18.23
CA GLU A 241 -6.86 12.74 -19.22
C GLU A 241 -7.05 11.34 -18.63
N MET A 242 -6.65 11.12 -17.37
CA MET A 242 -6.89 9.87 -16.67
C MET A 242 -8.32 9.78 -16.12
N GLN A 243 -8.91 10.92 -15.70
CA GLN A 243 -10.31 10.98 -15.28
C GLN A 243 -11.27 10.54 -16.40
N LYS A 244 -10.94 10.78 -17.67
CA LYS A 244 -11.73 10.32 -18.83
C LYS A 244 -11.80 8.79 -18.93
N LEU A 245 -10.89 8.07 -18.29
CA LEU A 245 -10.86 6.60 -18.27
C LEU A 245 -11.78 6.00 -17.20
N VAL A 246 -12.36 6.84 -16.33
CA VAL A 246 -13.24 6.44 -15.22
C VAL A 246 -14.51 7.31 -15.19
N PRO A 247 -15.32 7.27 -16.27
CA PRO A 247 -16.45 8.20 -16.45
C PRO A 247 -17.59 8.02 -15.43
N ASN A 248 -17.64 6.86 -14.75
CA ASN A 248 -18.71 6.53 -13.80
C ASN A 248 -18.30 6.80 -12.33
N GLU A 249 -17.28 7.63 -12.08
CA GLU A 249 -16.93 8.00 -10.72
C GLU A 249 -18.05 8.83 -10.07
N THR A 250 -18.35 8.53 -8.80
CA THR A 250 -19.47 9.16 -8.11
C THR A 250 -19.18 10.61 -7.73
N PRO A 251 -20.20 11.51 -7.74
CA PRO A 251 -20.02 12.89 -7.30
C PRO A 251 -19.45 13.01 -5.88
N GLN A 252 -19.83 12.10 -4.98
CA GLN A 252 -19.35 12.06 -3.59
C GLN A 252 -17.85 11.79 -3.52
N ARG A 253 -17.33 10.84 -4.32
CA ARG A 253 -15.91 10.53 -4.35
C ARG A 253 -15.10 11.67 -4.98
N LEU A 254 -15.61 12.27 -6.04
CA LEU A 254 -15.00 13.47 -6.63
C LEU A 254 -14.94 14.62 -5.63
N GLN A 255 -16.02 14.89 -4.90
CA GLN A 255 -16.06 15.91 -3.86
C GLN A 255 -15.07 15.63 -2.73
N MET A 256 -14.97 14.38 -2.28
CA MET A 256 -13.99 13.96 -1.26
C MET A 256 -12.56 14.19 -1.76
N PHE A 257 -12.27 13.83 -3.01
CA PHE A 257 -10.95 14.06 -3.61
C PHE A 257 -10.60 15.55 -3.64
N GLU A 258 -11.50 16.40 -4.13
CA GLU A 258 -11.27 17.86 -4.20
C GLU A 258 -11.09 18.48 -2.81
N THR A 259 -11.84 18.01 -1.81
CA THR A 259 -11.67 18.46 -0.42
C THR A 259 -10.30 18.09 0.13
N ARG A 260 -9.84 16.85 -0.08
CA ARG A 260 -8.49 16.40 0.30
C ARG A 260 -7.40 17.21 -0.40
N LYS A 261 -7.55 17.41 -1.71
CA LYS A 261 -6.64 18.18 -2.54
C LYS A 261 -6.50 19.62 -2.05
N GLN A 262 -7.62 20.29 -1.87
CA GLN A 262 -7.65 21.69 -1.40
C GLN A 262 -7.03 21.81 -0.01
N PHE A 263 -7.43 20.95 0.92
CA PHE A 263 -6.91 20.95 2.28
C PHE A 263 -5.40 20.76 2.32
N LEU A 264 -4.90 19.68 1.70
CA LEU A 264 -3.47 19.35 1.71
C LEU A 264 -2.63 20.40 0.99
N SER A 265 -3.12 20.95 -0.13
CA SER A 265 -2.41 21.99 -0.87
C SER A 265 -2.29 23.27 -0.06
N ASN A 266 -3.36 23.71 0.59
CA ASN A 266 -3.36 24.91 1.45
C ASN A 266 -2.46 24.72 2.66
N TRP A 267 -2.59 23.58 3.36
CA TRP A 267 -1.77 23.24 4.51
C TRP A 267 -0.28 23.20 4.14
N PHE A 268 0.07 22.58 3.03
CA PHE A 268 1.45 22.54 2.57
C PHE A 268 2.00 23.92 2.27
N GLN A 269 1.26 24.77 1.55
CA GLN A 269 1.69 26.14 1.25
C GLN A 269 1.91 26.99 2.52
N GLU A 270 1.08 26.79 3.53
CA GLU A 270 1.20 27.48 4.82
C GLU A 270 2.40 26.99 5.63
N LYS A 271 2.65 25.67 5.64
CA LYS A 271 3.61 25.03 6.55
C LYS A 271 4.96 24.67 5.92
N LYS A 272 5.11 24.76 4.59
CA LYS A 272 6.37 24.40 3.91
C LYS A 272 7.58 25.08 4.55
N GLY A 273 8.68 24.31 4.73
CA GLY A 273 9.89 24.73 5.43
C GLY A 273 9.82 24.62 6.96
N THR A 274 8.64 24.36 7.54
CA THR A 274 8.45 24.22 8.99
C THR A 274 7.72 22.93 9.40
N ILE A 275 7.43 22.04 8.45
CA ILE A 275 6.67 20.82 8.66
C ILE A 275 7.40 19.90 9.64
N THR A 276 6.67 19.38 10.61
CA THR A 276 7.14 18.37 11.58
C THR A 276 6.23 17.15 11.54
N GLU A 277 6.72 16.02 12.06
CA GLU A 277 5.89 14.84 12.28
C GLU A 277 4.65 15.19 13.13
N GLN A 278 4.82 16.06 14.15
CA GLN A 278 3.69 16.49 14.98
C GLN A 278 2.64 17.27 14.18
N SER A 279 3.07 18.20 13.31
CA SER A 279 2.12 18.95 12.48
C SER A 279 1.36 18.06 11.48
N ILE A 280 1.95 16.93 11.04
CA ILE A 280 1.26 15.90 10.26
C ILE A 280 0.28 15.14 11.14
N ILE A 281 0.68 14.71 12.34
CA ILE A 281 -0.21 14.04 13.30
C ILE A 281 -1.44 14.92 13.60
N ASP A 282 -1.23 16.21 13.77
CA ASP A 282 -2.31 17.15 14.10
C ASP A 282 -3.38 17.17 12.99
N ILE A 283 -2.97 17.27 11.71
CA ILE A 283 -3.95 17.22 10.60
C ILE A 283 -4.58 15.85 10.40
N MET A 284 -3.82 14.78 10.68
CA MET A 284 -4.31 13.40 10.56
C MET A 284 -5.36 13.05 11.62
N LYS A 285 -5.38 13.76 12.76
CA LYS A 285 -6.36 13.56 13.84
C LYS A 285 -7.70 14.26 13.61
N VAL A 286 -7.78 15.19 12.68
CA VAL A 286 -9.00 16.00 12.45
C VAL A 286 -9.94 15.28 11.49
N CYS A 287 -11.12 14.84 11.99
CA CYS A 287 -12.10 14.09 11.20
C CYS A 287 -12.79 14.91 10.12
N ASP A 288 -13.06 16.18 10.38
CA ASP A 288 -13.86 17.05 9.51
C ASP A 288 -13.10 17.61 8.31
N ASN A 289 -11.77 17.42 8.23
CA ASN A 289 -10.98 17.77 7.06
C ASN A 289 -10.95 16.67 5.97
N GLN A 290 -11.64 15.57 6.20
CA GLN A 290 -11.75 14.40 5.32
C GLN A 290 -10.43 13.69 4.98
N LEU A 291 -9.33 13.96 5.67
CA LEU A 291 -8.09 13.18 5.54
C LEU A 291 -8.26 11.78 6.13
N HIS A 292 -9.13 11.63 7.12
CA HIS A 292 -9.67 10.37 7.58
C HIS A 292 -11.18 10.48 7.82
N TYR A 293 -11.88 9.35 7.78
CA TYR A 293 -13.31 9.31 8.02
C TYR A 293 -13.77 7.96 8.56
N HIS A 294 -15.02 7.90 9.00
CA HIS A 294 -15.71 6.71 9.49
C HIS A 294 -17.12 6.70 8.93
N GLU A 295 -17.49 5.64 8.25
CA GLU A 295 -18.81 5.44 7.69
C GLU A 295 -19.38 4.10 8.17
N LYS A 296 -20.59 4.12 8.73
CA LYS A 296 -21.29 2.89 9.06
C LYS A 296 -21.90 2.29 7.81
N THR A 297 -21.57 1.05 7.53
CA THR A 297 -22.15 0.24 6.43
C THR A 297 -22.89 -0.96 7.02
N PRO A 298 -23.71 -1.67 6.23
CA PRO A 298 -24.33 -2.91 6.69
C PRO A 298 -23.34 -3.99 7.13
N GLU A 299 -22.12 -3.97 6.56
CA GLU A 299 -21.06 -4.94 6.81
C GLU A 299 -20.17 -4.57 8.03
N GLY A 300 -20.26 -3.33 8.53
CA GLY A 300 -19.44 -2.84 9.64
C GLY A 300 -19.11 -1.36 9.51
N THR A 301 -18.04 -0.90 10.15
CA THR A 301 -17.54 0.46 10.01
C THR A 301 -16.42 0.50 8.99
N PHE A 302 -16.63 1.21 7.87
CA PHE A 302 -15.58 1.49 6.89
C PHE A 302 -14.92 2.83 7.20
N GLY A 303 -13.58 2.86 7.24
CA GLY A 303 -12.88 4.09 7.53
C GLY A 303 -11.38 3.93 7.65
N THR A 304 -10.71 4.93 8.20
CA THR A 304 -9.26 4.88 8.43
C THR A 304 -8.95 3.92 9.57
N CYS A 305 -8.43 2.75 9.27
CA CYS A 305 -8.12 1.71 10.25
C CYS A 305 -6.68 1.75 10.77
N TRP A 306 -5.78 2.47 10.10
CA TRP A 306 -4.45 2.80 10.59
C TRP A 306 -3.79 3.91 9.76
N SER A 307 -2.77 4.54 10.36
CA SER A 307 -1.98 5.60 9.72
C SER A 307 -0.51 5.44 10.05
N TRP A 308 0.37 5.84 9.14
CA TRP A 308 1.81 5.86 9.40
C TRP A 308 2.50 7.09 8.84
N ILE A 309 3.61 7.44 9.47
CA ILE A 309 4.56 8.46 9.02
C ILE A 309 5.93 7.81 9.05
N VAL A 310 6.63 7.80 7.94
CA VAL A 310 7.98 7.24 7.81
C VAL A 310 8.88 8.17 7.02
N SER A 311 10.18 8.12 7.26
CA SER A 311 11.18 8.80 6.45
C SER A 311 12.05 7.79 5.72
N PRO A 312 12.39 8.01 4.42
CA PRO A 312 13.35 7.20 3.67
C PRO A 312 14.70 6.95 4.37
N THR A 313 15.05 7.81 5.31
CA THR A 313 16.31 7.74 6.05
C THR A 313 16.15 7.45 7.55
N SER A 314 14.92 7.19 8.00
CA SER A 314 14.63 6.91 9.41
C SER A 314 14.76 5.43 9.73
N LYS A 315 15.06 5.16 11.01
CA LYS A 315 14.95 3.83 11.61
C LYS A 315 13.67 3.67 12.45
N GLN A 316 12.74 4.59 12.31
CA GLN A 316 11.47 4.57 13.04
C GLN A 316 10.32 4.96 12.13
N ALA A 317 9.20 4.27 12.31
CA ALA A 317 7.91 4.65 11.79
C ALA A 317 7.02 5.12 12.95
N LEU A 318 6.27 6.21 12.77
CA LEU A 318 5.21 6.60 13.70
C LEU A 318 3.90 5.99 13.18
N ILE A 319 3.22 5.22 14.01
CA ILE A 319 2.05 4.45 13.58
C ILE A 319 0.90 4.68 14.56
N SER A 320 -0.27 5.02 14.05
CA SER A 320 -1.56 4.97 14.73
C SER A 320 -2.24 3.65 14.39
N LEU A 321 -2.45 2.80 15.38
CA LEU A 321 -3.21 1.56 15.25
C LEU A 321 -4.67 1.83 15.57
N GLY A 322 -5.47 1.84 14.55
CA GLY A 322 -6.83 2.34 14.59
C GLY A 322 -6.92 3.77 14.06
N PRO A 323 -8.13 4.34 14.04
CA PRO A 323 -8.39 5.69 13.58
C PRO A 323 -7.53 6.73 14.32
N PRO A 324 -6.80 7.61 13.60
CA PRO A 324 -5.89 8.56 14.22
C PRO A 324 -6.57 9.58 15.16
N CYS A 325 -7.87 9.84 14.98
CA CYS A 325 -8.65 10.70 15.88
C CYS A 325 -8.91 10.05 17.25
N LYS A 326 -8.80 8.72 17.36
CA LYS A 326 -9.06 7.95 18.59
C LYS A 326 -7.80 7.30 19.16
N ASN A 327 -6.71 7.27 18.38
CA ASN A 327 -5.49 6.55 18.73
C ASN A 327 -4.27 7.46 18.59
N GLU A 328 -3.28 7.22 19.45
CA GLU A 328 -2.02 7.94 19.38
C GLU A 328 -1.06 7.31 18.39
N PHE A 329 -0.23 8.14 17.77
CA PHE A 329 0.92 7.67 17.01
C PHE A 329 2.02 7.23 17.96
N LYS A 330 2.48 5.99 17.81
CA LYS A 330 3.58 5.42 18.59
C LYS A 330 4.76 5.13 17.67
N PRO A 331 6.01 5.28 18.18
CA PRO A 331 7.19 4.91 17.44
C PRO A 331 7.34 3.39 17.38
N TYR A 332 7.67 2.88 16.18
CA TYR A 332 8.05 1.49 15.93
C TYR A 332 9.40 1.48 15.23
N GLU A 333 10.30 0.62 15.71
CA GLU A 333 11.64 0.50 15.12
C GLU A 333 11.56 -0.17 13.75
N ILE A 334 12.27 0.43 12.78
CA ILE A 334 12.53 -0.16 11.47
C ILE A 334 13.89 -0.84 11.55
N ASP A 335 13.88 -2.14 11.80
CA ASP A 335 15.08 -2.95 11.91
C ASP A 335 15.11 -3.99 10.80
N TYR A 336 16.08 -3.86 9.91
CA TYR A 336 16.34 -4.80 8.81
C TYR A 336 17.26 -5.95 9.20
N LYS A 337 17.74 -6.00 10.45
CA LYS A 337 18.59 -7.07 10.94
C LYS A 337 17.74 -8.24 11.40
N PHE A 338 18.18 -9.40 11.05
CA PHE A 338 17.62 -10.66 11.50
C PHE A 338 18.66 -11.28 12.44
N SER A 339 18.33 -11.41 13.73
CA SER A 339 19.15 -12.11 14.73
C SER A 339 19.14 -13.60 14.47
#